data_264a41b7aa3ab1841cec524d5d545f6c
#
_entry.id   264a41b7aa3ab1841cec524d5d545f6c
#
_cell.length_a   1.000
_cell.length_b   1.000
_cell.length_c   1.000
_cell.angle_alpha   90.00
_cell.angle_beta   90.00
_cell.angle_gamma   90.00
#
_symmetry.space_group_name_H-M   'P 1'
#
loop_
_entity.id
_entity.type
_entity.pdbx_description
1 polymer ?
#
loop_
_entity_poly.entity_id
_entity_poly.type
_entity_poly.pdbx_seq_one_letter_code
_entity_poly.pdbx_strand_id
1 'polypeptide(L)'
;RELDRNGERVFRWDCNKARKYKSELQDYLDKKYPGGMKDGPLYFQTIMSICEYYKATTLKSDALHNEITTAFSKLRTVEETARNPIAHNICNMTETRLEEDTKKQLLEPLNSAGILRILRKVYKDIYKKNMAWTYDGLNDCIVESLQTFPM
;
A
#
# COMPACT_ATOMS: atom_id res chain seq x y z
N ARG A 1 -0.24 3.59 19.00
CA ARG A 1 0.13 4.50 17.90
C ARG A 1 1.21 5.43 18.43
N GLU A 2 2.41 5.29 17.93
CA GLU A 2 3.53 6.19 18.27
C GLU A 2 3.67 7.23 17.17
N LEU A 3 4.23 8.38 17.54
CA LEU A 3 4.62 9.40 16.56
C LEU A 3 6.07 9.10 16.14
N ASP A 4 6.38 9.27 14.87
CA ASP A 4 7.75 9.23 14.38
C ASP A 4 8.51 10.52 14.73
N ARG A 5 9.76 10.64 14.25
CA ARG A 5 10.60 11.84 14.47
C ARG A 5 10.01 13.11 13.85
N ASN A 6 9.09 12.98 12.90
CA ASN A 6 8.42 14.08 12.21
C ASN A 6 7.04 14.38 12.79
N GLY A 7 6.63 13.69 13.88
CA GLY A 7 5.31 13.82 14.46
C GLY A 7 4.19 13.08 13.72
N GLU A 8 4.53 12.24 12.76
CA GLU A 8 3.57 11.42 12.04
C GLU A 8 3.20 10.16 12.81
N ARG A 9 1.93 9.75 12.72
CA ARG A 9 1.45 8.52 13.35
C ARG A 9 1.94 7.30 12.56
N VAL A 10 2.79 6.48 13.18
CA VAL A 10 3.28 5.23 12.59
C VAL A 10 2.77 4.02 13.34
N PHE A 11 2.50 2.95 12.62
CA PHE A 11 2.31 1.64 13.20
C PHE A 11 3.67 0.98 13.37
N ARG A 12 3.91 0.42 14.54
CA ARG A 12 5.16 -0.29 14.83
C ARG A 12 4.88 -1.77 15.10
N TRP A 13 5.81 -2.59 14.64
CA TRP A 13 5.86 -4.00 14.99
C TRP A 13 6.59 -4.16 16.32
N ASP A 14 6.03 -4.96 17.19
CA ASP A 14 6.61 -5.35 18.49
C ASP A 14 6.70 -6.87 18.51
N CYS A 15 7.91 -7.39 18.33
CA CYS A 15 8.17 -8.82 18.24
C CYS A 15 7.78 -9.56 19.52
N ASN A 16 7.94 -8.95 20.70
CA ASN A 16 7.57 -9.58 21.98
C ASN A 16 6.07 -9.74 22.10
N LYS A 17 5.31 -8.70 21.74
CA LYS A 17 3.85 -8.78 21.67
C LYS A 17 3.39 -9.76 20.60
N ALA A 18 4.02 -9.74 19.44
CA ALA A 18 3.69 -10.66 18.37
C ALA A 18 3.93 -12.12 18.78
N ARG A 19 5.06 -12.45 19.37
CA ARG A 19 5.33 -13.81 19.92
C ARG A 19 4.33 -14.23 20.99
N LYS A 20 3.89 -13.31 21.83
CA LYS A 20 2.91 -13.60 22.87
C LYS A 20 1.50 -13.86 22.33
N TYR A 21 1.06 -13.09 21.34
CA TYR A 21 -0.34 -13.09 20.89
C TYR A 21 -0.55 -13.65 19.48
N LYS A 22 0.48 -13.73 18.66
CA LYS A 22 0.46 -14.14 17.26
C LYS A 22 1.76 -14.84 16.86
N SER A 23 2.16 -15.85 17.61
CA SER A 23 3.43 -16.58 17.45
C SER A 23 3.62 -17.10 16.02
N GLU A 24 2.59 -17.72 15.43
CA GLU A 24 2.66 -18.27 14.08
C GLU A 24 2.91 -17.19 13.01
N LEU A 25 2.32 -16.00 13.17
CA LEU A 25 2.59 -14.87 12.30
C LEU A 25 4.03 -14.36 12.47
N GLN A 26 4.52 -14.27 13.72
CA GLN A 26 5.91 -13.89 13.97
C GLN A 26 6.88 -14.90 13.36
N ASP A 27 6.63 -16.19 13.51
CA ASP A 27 7.45 -17.26 12.94
C ASP A 27 7.46 -17.21 11.40
N TYR A 28 6.32 -16.89 10.78
CA TYR A 28 6.21 -16.68 9.34
C TYR A 28 7.07 -15.50 8.89
N LEU A 29 6.98 -14.36 9.59
CA LEU A 29 7.75 -13.18 9.27
C LEU A 29 9.26 -13.40 9.52
N ASP A 30 9.63 -14.08 10.60
CA ASP A 30 11.02 -14.42 10.89
C ASP A 30 11.65 -15.28 9.78
N LYS A 31 10.89 -16.18 9.18
CA LYS A 31 11.35 -16.98 8.03
C LYS A 31 11.44 -16.17 6.74
N LYS A 32 10.57 -15.20 6.56
CA LYS A 32 10.47 -14.41 5.34
C LYS A 32 11.56 -13.33 5.24
N TYR A 33 11.97 -12.78 6.37
CA TYR A 33 12.97 -11.70 6.41
C TYR A 33 14.35 -12.24 6.80
N PRO A 34 15.41 -11.92 6.02
CA PRO A 34 16.78 -12.27 6.37
C PRO A 34 17.17 -11.70 7.75
N GLY A 35 17.55 -12.58 8.68
CA GLY A 35 17.87 -12.18 10.06
C GLY A 35 16.66 -11.97 10.98
N GLY A 36 15.49 -12.42 10.54
CA GLY A 36 14.24 -12.35 11.29
C GLY A 36 13.58 -10.97 11.28
N MET A 37 12.30 -10.94 11.65
CA MET A 37 11.55 -9.68 11.81
C MET A 37 12.01 -8.95 13.08
N LYS A 38 12.30 -7.65 12.94
CA LYS A 38 12.76 -6.79 14.04
C LYS A 38 11.69 -5.80 14.46
N ASP A 39 11.79 -5.33 15.70
CA ASP A 39 10.98 -4.21 16.18
C ASP A 39 11.20 -2.98 15.33
N GLY A 40 10.14 -2.32 14.94
CA GLY A 40 10.27 -1.11 14.13
C GLY A 40 8.99 -0.69 13.41
N PRO A 41 9.07 0.36 12.60
CA PRO A 41 7.93 0.82 11.81
C PRO A 41 7.44 -0.28 10.87
N LEU A 42 6.12 -0.35 10.69
CA LEU A 42 5.51 -1.22 9.69
C LEU A 42 5.62 -0.56 8.31
N TYR A 43 6.56 -1.04 7.54
CA TYR A 43 6.68 -0.65 6.13
C TYR A 43 5.65 -1.39 5.27
N PHE A 44 5.36 -0.85 4.11
CA PHE A 44 4.41 -1.43 3.15
C PHE A 44 4.68 -2.91 2.87
N GLN A 45 5.94 -3.29 2.67
CA GLN A 45 6.32 -4.69 2.43
C GLN A 45 5.98 -5.61 3.61
N THR A 46 6.14 -5.14 4.85
CA THR A 46 5.77 -5.92 6.04
C THR A 46 4.26 -6.09 6.13
N ILE A 47 3.49 -5.02 5.84
CA ILE A 47 2.03 -5.08 5.79
C ILE A 47 1.57 -6.09 4.73
N MET A 48 2.18 -6.08 3.54
CA MET A 48 1.90 -7.06 2.49
C MET A 48 2.17 -8.49 2.94
N SER A 49 3.28 -8.73 3.64
CA SER A 49 3.62 -10.06 4.17
C SER A 49 2.60 -10.54 5.21
N ILE A 50 2.11 -9.64 6.04
CA ILE A 50 1.03 -9.93 7.00
C ILE A 50 -0.27 -10.29 6.25
N CYS A 51 -0.63 -9.55 5.21
CA CYS A 51 -1.80 -9.86 4.37
C CYS A 51 -1.68 -11.22 3.69
N GLU A 52 -0.50 -11.55 3.16
CA GLU A 52 -0.23 -12.87 2.56
C GLU A 52 -0.37 -14.01 3.57
N TYR A 53 0.14 -13.83 4.79
CA TYR A 53 -0.03 -14.82 5.86
C TYR A 53 -1.52 -15.07 6.16
N TYR A 54 -2.30 -14.02 6.36
CA TYR A 54 -3.73 -14.16 6.63
C TYR A 54 -4.50 -14.74 5.45
N LYS A 55 -4.12 -14.39 4.22
CA LYS A 55 -4.67 -15.01 3.02
C LYS A 55 -4.45 -16.52 3.03
N ALA A 56 -3.24 -16.97 3.34
CA ALA A 56 -2.88 -18.38 3.34
C ALA A 56 -3.53 -19.18 4.47
N THR A 57 -3.72 -18.57 5.66
CA THR A 57 -4.14 -19.27 6.87
C THR A 57 -5.63 -19.14 7.17
N THR A 58 -6.20 -17.95 6.97
CA THR A 58 -7.55 -17.62 7.47
C THR A 58 -8.58 -17.39 6.36
N LEU A 59 -8.15 -16.83 5.20
CA LEU A 59 -9.05 -16.32 4.16
C LEU A 59 -8.91 -17.06 2.83
N LYS A 60 -8.61 -18.35 2.87
CA LYS A 60 -8.31 -19.17 1.68
C LYS A 60 -9.33 -19.12 0.56
N SER A 61 -10.57 -18.76 0.84
CA SER A 61 -11.68 -18.74 -0.12
C SER A 61 -12.27 -17.36 -0.39
N ASP A 62 -11.75 -16.29 0.23
CA ASP A 62 -12.29 -14.95 0.03
C ASP A 62 -11.72 -14.31 -1.24
N ALA A 63 -12.57 -14.27 -2.28
CA ALA A 63 -12.25 -13.66 -3.57
C ALA A 63 -11.87 -12.17 -3.43
N LEU A 64 -12.55 -11.42 -2.57
CA LEU A 64 -12.28 -10.01 -2.32
C LEU A 64 -10.88 -9.80 -1.75
N HIS A 65 -10.48 -10.64 -0.78
CA HIS A 65 -9.14 -10.58 -0.21
C HIS A 65 -8.05 -10.88 -1.24
N ASN A 66 -8.31 -11.84 -2.15
CA ASN A 66 -7.41 -12.15 -3.26
C ASN A 66 -7.25 -10.97 -4.22
N GLU A 67 -8.32 -10.28 -4.53
CA GLU A 67 -8.30 -9.10 -5.40
C GLU A 67 -7.51 -7.95 -4.76
N ILE A 68 -7.74 -7.67 -3.48
CA ILE A 68 -7.01 -6.63 -2.73
C ILE A 68 -5.51 -6.94 -2.69
N THR A 69 -5.12 -8.17 -2.34
CA THR A 69 -3.69 -8.56 -2.30
C THR A 69 -3.04 -8.50 -3.67
N THR A 70 -3.74 -8.89 -4.72
CA THR A 70 -3.24 -8.76 -6.10
C THR A 70 -3.04 -7.30 -6.50
N ALA A 71 -4.01 -6.44 -6.15
CA ALA A 71 -3.90 -5.01 -6.40
C ALA A 71 -2.71 -4.36 -5.66
N PHE A 72 -2.50 -4.72 -4.39
CA PHE A 72 -1.34 -4.25 -3.64
C PHE A 72 -0.01 -4.74 -4.22
N SER A 73 0.06 -5.98 -4.69
CA SER A 73 1.27 -6.49 -5.36
C SER A 73 1.59 -5.68 -6.62
N LYS A 74 0.60 -5.32 -7.43
CA LYS A 74 0.78 -4.44 -8.59
C LYS A 74 1.25 -3.04 -8.18
N LEU A 75 0.64 -2.45 -7.15
CA LEU A 75 1.06 -1.14 -6.64
C LEU A 75 2.49 -1.17 -6.07
N ARG A 76 2.90 -2.27 -5.45
CA ARG A 76 4.28 -2.45 -5.00
C ARG A 76 5.27 -2.46 -6.16
N THR A 77 4.94 -3.15 -7.26
CA THR A 77 5.77 -3.12 -8.47
C THR A 77 5.89 -1.69 -9.00
N VAL A 78 4.80 -0.93 -9.05
CA VAL A 78 4.83 0.49 -9.45
C VAL A 78 5.71 1.33 -8.52
N GLU A 79 5.64 1.10 -7.22
CA GLU A 79 6.51 1.78 -6.24
C GLU A 79 7.98 1.50 -6.53
N GLU A 80 8.35 0.27 -6.79
CA GLU A 80 9.73 -0.13 -7.05
C GLU A 80 10.24 0.34 -8.41
N THR A 81 9.41 0.29 -9.45
CA THR A 81 9.81 0.62 -10.83
C THR A 81 9.74 2.09 -11.17
N ALA A 82 8.82 2.82 -10.57
CA ALA A 82 8.56 4.22 -10.89
C ALA A 82 8.87 5.16 -9.71
N ARG A 83 8.17 4.99 -8.59
CA ARG A 83 8.25 5.93 -7.47
C ARG A 83 9.64 5.98 -6.85
N ASN A 84 10.26 4.83 -6.58
CA ASN A 84 11.57 4.80 -5.95
C ASN A 84 12.69 5.36 -6.85
N PRO A 85 12.77 5.01 -8.14
CA PRO A 85 13.71 5.67 -9.05
C PRO A 85 13.52 7.18 -9.15
N ILE A 86 12.27 7.68 -9.19
CA ILE A 86 11.99 9.12 -9.22
C ILE A 86 12.44 9.79 -7.90
N ALA A 87 12.16 9.16 -6.76
CA ALA A 87 12.46 9.73 -5.45
C ALA A 87 13.97 9.76 -5.12
N HIS A 88 14.74 8.79 -5.63
CA HIS A 88 16.16 8.64 -5.33
C HIS A 88 17.09 9.12 -6.45
N ASN A 89 16.60 9.21 -7.66
CA ASN A 89 17.35 9.69 -8.80
C ASN A 89 16.53 10.77 -9.50
N ILE A 90 17.14 11.87 -9.85
CA ILE A 90 16.48 12.89 -10.69
C ILE A 90 16.27 12.27 -12.07
N CYS A 91 15.16 11.58 -12.26
CA CYS A 91 14.80 10.98 -13.53
C CYS A 91 13.44 11.49 -14.00
N ASN A 92 13.31 11.69 -15.32
CA ASN A 92 12.04 12.02 -15.92
C ASN A 92 11.29 10.74 -16.25
N MET A 93 10.14 10.53 -15.60
CA MET A 93 9.27 9.39 -15.86
C MET A 93 8.16 9.82 -16.82
N THR A 94 8.19 9.28 -18.02
CA THR A 94 7.11 9.45 -18.99
C THR A 94 6.10 8.30 -18.88
N GLU A 95 4.88 8.50 -19.37
CA GLU A 95 3.86 7.44 -19.43
C GLU A 95 4.37 6.21 -20.19
N THR A 96 5.03 6.41 -21.32
CA THR A 96 5.62 5.34 -22.13
C THR A 96 6.64 4.53 -21.32
N ARG A 97 7.53 5.19 -20.61
CA ARG A 97 8.53 4.53 -19.77
C ARG A 97 7.88 3.76 -18.62
N LEU A 98 6.86 4.33 -18.00
CA LEU A 98 6.10 3.67 -16.94
C LEU A 98 5.44 2.39 -17.45
N GLU A 99 4.81 2.44 -18.63
CA GLU A 99 4.19 1.28 -19.27
C GLU A 99 5.22 0.20 -19.63
N GLU A 100 6.38 0.57 -20.18
CA GLU A 100 7.46 -0.36 -20.51
C GLU A 100 8.03 -1.06 -19.27
N ASP A 101 8.31 -0.31 -18.22
CA ASP A 101 8.92 -0.84 -17.00
C ASP A 101 7.94 -1.70 -16.19
N THR A 102 6.67 -1.32 -16.12
CA THR A 102 5.64 -2.15 -15.48
C THR A 102 5.37 -3.42 -16.29
N LYS A 103 5.36 -3.36 -17.61
CA LYS A 103 5.18 -4.52 -18.49
C LYS A 103 6.25 -5.60 -18.28
N LYS A 104 7.50 -5.20 -18.02
CA LYS A 104 8.59 -6.16 -17.77
C LYS A 104 8.36 -7.02 -16.52
N GLN A 105 7.69 -6.47 -15.50
CA GLN A 105 7.51 -7.14 -14.21
C GLN A 105 6.10 -7.71 -14.03
N LEU A 106 5.08 -7.02 -14.54
CA LEU A 106 3.68 -7.43 -14.36
C LEU A 106 3.11 -8.18 -15.57
N LEU A 107 3.87 -8.30 -16.65
CA LEU A 107 3.42 -8.84 -17.96
C LEU A 107 2.27 -8.03 -18.59
N GLU A 108 1.92 -6.90 -18.01
CA GLU A 108 0.92 -5.94 -18.50
C GLU A 108 1.42 -4.50 -18.33
N PRO A 109 1.19 -3.62 -19.30
CA PRO A 109 1.56 -2.22 -19.16
C PRO A 109 0.60 -1.51 -18.19
N LEU A 110 1.13 -0.72 -17.28
CA LEU A 110 0.35 0.16 -16.42
C LEU A 110 0.77 1.61 -16.64
N ASN A 111 -0.17 2.44 -17.04
CA ASN A 111 -0.04 3.88 -17.08
C ASN A 111 -0.69 4.53 -15.84
N SER A 112 -0.57 5.85 -15.72
CA SER A 112 -1.13 6.61 -14.59
C SER A 112 -2.63 6.36 -14.40
N ALA A 113 -3.40 6.28 -15.46
CA ALA A 113 -4.84 5.99 -15.39
C ALA A 113 -5.13 4.56 -14.87
N GLY A 114 -4.31 3.58 -15.26
CA GLY A 114 -4.38 2.20 -14.77
C GLY A 114 -4.07 2.13 -13.28
N ILE A 115 -3.03 2.82 -12.83
CA ILE A 115 -2.66 2.90 -11.41
C ILE A 115 -3.79 3.52 -10.58
N LEU A 116 -4.35 4.64 -11.02
CA LEU A 116 -5.49 5.29 -10.35
C LEU A 116 -6.72 4.39 -10.29
N ARG A 117 -6.97 3.58 -11.33
CA ARG A 117 -8.07 2.60 -11.32
C ARG A 117 -7.87 1.54 -10.25
N ILE A 118 -6.65 1.02 -10.10
CA ILE A 118 -6.31 0.05 -9.06
C ILE A 118 -6.51 0.68 -7.67
N LEU A 119 -6.00 1.88 -7.42
CA LEU A 119 -6.16 2.59 -6.16
C LEU A 119 -7.63 2.82 -5.80
N ARG A 120 -8.45 3.27 -6.76
CA ARG A 120 -9.90 3.47 -6.57
C ARG A 120 -10.60 2.16 -6.22
N LYS A 121 -10.27 1.07 -6.91
CA LYS A 121 -10.84 -0.24 -6.63
C LYS A 121 -10.50 -0.69 -5.22
N VAL A 122 -9.22 -0.65 -4.83
CA VAL A 122 -8.76 -1.01 -3.49
C VAL A 122 -9.47 -0.20 -2.42
N TYR A 123 -9.56 1.11 -2.62
CA TYR A 123 -10.27 1.98 -1.68
C TYR A 123 -11.75 1.58 -1.53
N LYS A 124 -12.45 1.39 -2.65
CA LYS A 124 -13.85 0.97 -2.66
C LYS A 124 -14.03 -0.37 -1.93
N ASP A 125 -13.15 -1.32 -2.18
CA ASP A 125 -13.23 -2.66 -1.62
C ASP A 125 -12.97 -2.68 -0.10
N ILE A 126 -12.04 -1.84 0.36
CA ILE A 126 -11.72 -1.72 1.81
C ILE A 126 -12.81 -0.96 2.56
N TYR A 127 -13.21 0.19 2.05
CA TYR A 127 -14.12 1.09 2.77
C TYR A 127 -15.59 0.89 2.43
N LYS A 128 -15.91 0.03 1.44
CA LYS A 128 -17.26 -0.19 0.93
C LYS A 128 -17.94 1.11 0.47
N LYS A 129 -17.15 2.10 0.09
CA LYS A 129 -17.61 3.42 -0.35
C LYS A 129 -17.19 3.68 -1.79
N ASN A 130 -18.11 4.22 -2.58
CA ASN A 130 -17.74 4.80 -3.86
C ASN A 130 -17.10 6.17 -3.60
N MET A 131 -15.82 6.30 -3.90
CA MET A 131 -15.21 7.62 -3.98
C MET A 131 -15.41 8.18 -5.38
N ALA A 132 -16.15 9.26 -5.46
CA ALA A 132 -16.08 10.17 -6.60
C ALA A 132 -14.76 10.97 -6.50
N TRP A 133 -13.66 10.31 -6.76
CA TRP A 133 -12.36 10.99 -6.92
C TRP A 133 -12.33 11.59 -8.32
N THR A 134 -13.06 12.64 -8.49
CA THR A 134 -12.87 13.57 -9.60
C THR A 134 -12.06 14.74 -9.06
N TYR A 135 -11.33 15.40 -9.92
CA TYR A 135 -10.65 16.67 -9.60
C TYR A 135 -11.66 17.68 -9.03
N ASP A 136 -12.88 17.62 -9.53
CA ASP A 136 -14.00 18.45 -9.07
C ASP A 136 -14.40 18.10 -7.64
N GLY A 137 -14.53 16.83 -7.27
CA GLY A 137 -14.83 16.42 -5.90
C GLY A 137 -13.75 16.80 -4.88
N LEU A 138 -12.47 16.83 -5.28
CA LEU A 138 -11.40 17.34 -4.43
C LEU A 138 -11.50 18.87 -4.28
N ASN A 139 -11.75 19.58 -5.36
CA ASN A 139 -11.97 21.03 -5.32
C ASN A 139 -13.19 21.40 -4.46
N ASP A 140 -14.29 20.66 -4.57
CA ASP A 140 -15.49 20.86 -3.74
C ASP A 140 -15.15 20.67 -2.26
N CYS A 141 -14.43 19.63 -1.88
CA CYS A 141 -13.98 19.41 -0.50
C CYS A 141 -13.06 20.56 0.00
N ILE A 142 -12.18 21.07 -0.84
CA ILE A 142 -11.30 22.21 -0.48
C ILE A 142 -12.14 23.48 -0.28
N VAL A 143 -13.07 23.77 -1.19
CA VAL A 143 -13.95 24.93 -1.11
C VAL A 143 -14.84 24.87 0.13
N GLU A 144 -15.46 23.73 0.41
CA GLU A 144 -16.26 23.52 1.63
C GLU A 144 -15.42 23.70 2.90
N SER A 145 -14.19 23.16 2.91
CA SER A 145 -13.28 23.32 4.04
C SER A 145 -12.89 24.79 4.28
N LEU A 146 -12.65 25.54 3.21
CA LEU A 146 -12.31 26.97 3.31
C LEU A 146 -13.50 27.82 3.75
N GLN A 147 -14.72 27.44 3.39
CA GLN A 147 -15.94 28.15 3.82
C GLN A 147 -16.32 27.89 5.27
N THR A 148 -15.88 26.78 5.85
CA THR A 148 -16.14 26.39 7.24
C THR A 148 -15.10 26.92 8.23
N PHE A 149 -13.99 27.52 7.77
CA PHE A 149 -13.05 28.20 8.65
C PHE A 149 -13.63 29.58 9.07
N PRO A 150 -13.92 29.80 10.34
CA PRO A 150 -14.30 31.15 10.81
C PRO A 150 -13.10 32.09 10.65
N MET A 151 -13.31 33.15 9.92
CA MET A 151 -12.38 34.31 9.89
C MET A 151 -12.36 35.03 11.24
#